data_565c0ef0261d23ceef1dc6466dec3a3c
#
_entry.id   565c0ef0261d23ceef1dc6466dec3a3c
#
_cell.length_a   1.000
_cell.length_b   1.000
_cell.length_c   1.000
_cell.angle_alpha   90.00
_cell.angle_beta   90.00
_cell.angle_gamma   90.00
#
_symmetry.space_group_name_H-M   'P 1'
#
loop_
_entity.id
_entity.type
_entity.pdbx_description
1 polymer ?
#
loop_
_entity_poly.entity_id
_entity_poly.type
_entity_poly.pdbx_seq_one_letter_code
_entity_poly.pdbx_strand_id
1 'polypeptide(L)'
;RLALAEMPAPDGAMGGAGVIVPRKTIDQARRLLDDGTGYVEMTVSPAKIRFQFGNASLTSKIIDGSFPDYGRVIPKGNDKVMTVDAGVLSKAVDRVSTISAEKSRSVKMTIETGRLTLSVRNIEAGQAVEEAEIDYDNETLDIGFNARYIMDVMGQIGGDTVELRFSDASSPTLVLDPVDNGVQYVLMPLRV
;
A
#
# COMPACT_ATOMS: atom_id res chain seq x y z
N ARG A 1 1.24 3.48 -7.26
CA ARG A 1 0.89 3.34 -5.84
C ARG A 1 1.70 4.26 -4.95
N LEU A 2 1.12 4.66 -3.83
CA LEU A 2 1.73 5.45 -2.77
C LEU A 2 1.43 4.76 -1.43
N ALA A 3 2.34 4.88 -0.47
CA ALA A 3 2.06 4.62 0.95
C ALA A 3 2.53 5.85 1.74
N LEU A 4 1.71 6.30 2.67
CA LEU A 4 2.05 7.35 3.62
C LEU A 4 1.90 6.78 5.03
N ALA A 5 2.92 6.97 5.86
CA ALA A 5 2.86 6.66 7.27
C ALA A 5 3.29 7.91 8.06
N GLU A 6 2.50 8.27 9.04
CA GLU A 6 2.76 9.40 9.93
C GLU A 6 2.78 8.93 11.37
N MET A 7 3.77 9.36 12.12
CA MET A 7 3.88 9.07 13.53
C MET A 7 4.43 10.29 14.28
N PRO A 8 4.15 10.41 15.59
CA PRO A 8 4.75 11.44 16.40
C PRO A 8 6.28 11.39 16.34
N ALA A 9 6.91 12.55 16.27
CA ALA A 9 8.36 12.60 16.32
C ALA A 9 8.86 12.05 17.68
N PRO A 10 9.97 11.29 17.70
CA PRO A 10 10.58 10.86 18.95
C PRO A 10 11.00 12.07 19.81
N ASP A 11 11.03 11.88 21.13
CA ASP A 11 11.49 12.90 22.07
C ASP A 11 12.92 13.36 21.72
N GLY A 12 13.12 14.65 21.67
CA GLY A 12 14.39 15.26 21.30
C GLY A 12 14.70 15.27 19.80
N ALA A 13 13.84 14.75 18.94
CA ALA A 13 13.98 14.89 17.51
C ALA A 13 13.79 16.35 17.09
N MET A 14 14.81 16.93 16.43
CA MET A 14 14.69 18.25 15.83
C MET A 14 14.14 18.10 14.41
N GLY A 15 13.12 18.88 14.05
CA GLY A 15 12.59 18.94 12.70
C GLY A 15 13.70 19.24 11.69
N GLY A 16 13.72 18.50 10.59
CA GLY A 16 14.67 18.66 9.50
C GLY A 16 13.98 18.71 8.15
N ALA A 17 14.74 19.09 7.11
CA ALA A 17 14.26 18.98 5.74
C ALA A 17 14.00 17.51 5.39
N GLY A 18 12.92 17.24 4.65
CA GLY A 18 12.64 15.90 4.13
C GLY A 18 13.77 15.42 3.21
N VAL A 19 14.10 14.14 3.28
CA VAL A 19 15.13 13.49 2.46
C VAL A 19 14.56 12.27 1.74
N ILE A 20 15.10 11.98 0.56
CA ILE A 20 14.73 10.81 -0.22
C ILE A 20 15.75 9.70 0.05
N VAL A 21 15.31 8.66 0.77
CA VAL A 21 16.18 7.53 1.14
C VAL A 21 15.98 6.38 0.14
N PRO A 22 17.06 5.80 -0.42
CA PRO A 22 16.96 4.65 -1.31
C PRO A 22 16.30 3.46 -0.61
N ARG A 23 15.38 2.77 -1.31
CA ARG A 23 14.69 1.59 -0.78
C ARG A 23 15.65 0.55 -0.19
N LYS A 24 16.75 0.26 -0.91
CA LYS A 24 17.76 -0.68 -0.43
C LYS A 24 18.33 -0.31 0.96
N THR A 25 18.46 0.98 1.23
CA THR A 25 18.93 1.47 2.54
C THR A 25 17.91 1.16 3.62
N ILE A 26 16.63 1.37 3.36
CA ILE A 26 15.55 1.05 4.30
C ILE A 26 15.46 -0.46 4.53
N ASP A 27 15.55 -1.27 3.49
CA ASP A 27 15.54 -2.73 3.61
C ASP A 27 16.71 -3.26 4.46
N GLN A 28 17.90 -2.66 4.34
CA GLN A 28 19.06 -2.99 5.18
C GLN A 28 18.90 -2.47 6.60
N ALA A 29 18.40 -1.24 6.79
CA ALA A 29 18.13 -0.71 8.13
C ALA A 29 17.13 -1.58 8.88
N ARG A 30 16.03 -2.01 8.25
CA ARG A 30 15.06 -2.93 8.85
C ARG A 30 15.69 -4.24 9.33
N ARG A 31 16.58 -4.83 8.52
CA ARG A 31 17.28 -6.07 8.91
C ARG A 31 18.23 -5.89 10.09
N LEU A 32 18.81 -4.69 10.24
CA LEU A 32 19.70 -4.37 11.35
C LEU A 32 18.94 -3.95 12.63
N LEU A 33 17.66 -3.59 12.48
CA LEU A 33 16.74 -3.28 13.58
C LEU A 33 16.14 -4.56 14.22
N ASP A 34 16.46 -5.73 13.65
CA ASP A 34 15.88 -6.99 14.08
C ASP A 34 16.20 -7.24 15.55
N ASP A 35 15.17 -7.56 16.36
CA ASP A 35 15.22 -7.98 17.76
C ASP A 35 15.76 -6.99 18.80
N GLY A 36 16.02 -5.76 18.45
CA GLY A 36 16.71 -4.82 19.34
C GLY A 36 15.78 -3.99 20.21
N THR A 37 15.83 -4.22 21.50
CA THR A 37 15.38 -3.30 22.56
C THR A 37 16.32 -2.08 22.70
N GLY A 38 16.84 -1.55 21.62
CA GLY A 38 17.85 -0.51 21.62
C GLY A 38 17.39 0.78 20.95
N TYR A 39 18.11 1.85 21.21
CA TYR A 39 17.96 3.12 20.51
C TYR A 39 18.68 3.06 19.17
N VAL A 40 18.08 3.68 18.15
CA VAL A 40 18.71 3.94 16.86
C VAL A 40 19.03 5.42 16.78
N GLU A 41 20.30 5.73 16.63
CA GLU A 41 20.71 7.10 16.33
C GLU A 41 20.65 7.32 14.82
N MET A 42 19.89 8.32 14.40
CA MET A 42 19.79 8.69 13.00
C MET A 42 20.38 10.08 12.77
N THR A 43 21.38 10.15 11.91
CA THR A 43 21.99 11.40 11.49
C THR A 43 21.73 11.65 10.01
N VAL A 44 21.20 12.82 9.68
CA VAL A 44 20.94 13.26 8.30
C VAL A 44 21.82 14.45 7.96
N SER A 45 22.47 14.39 6.82
CA SER A 45 23.24 15.49 6.22
C SER A 45 22.68 15.78 4.81
N PRO A 46 23.10 16.88 4.15
CA PRO A 46 22.61 17.19 2.80
C PRO A 46 22.84 16.09 1.74
N ALA A 47 23.78 15.17 1.97
CA ALA A 47 24.14 14.14 0.98
C ALA A 47 24.01 12.70 1.50
N LYS A 48 23.88 12.50 2.81
CA LYS A 48 23.96 11.18 3.42
C LYS A 48 22.99 11.03 4.59
N ILE A 49 22.52 9.80 4.79
CA ILE A 49 21.84 9.35 6.00
C ILE A 49 22.67 8.26 6.67
N ARG A 50 22.80 8.32 7.98
CA ARG A 50 23.47 7.31 8.79
C ARG A 50 22.55 6.82 9.89
N PHE A 51 22.52 5.51 10.07
CA PHE A 51 21.87 4.83 11.17
C PHE A 51 22.95 4.13 12.02
N GLN A 52 22.89 4.32 13.33
CA GLN A 52 23.76 3.67 14.30
C GLN A 52 22.93 2.72 15.17
N PHE A 53 23.29 1.44 15.15
CA PHE A 53 22.62 0.35 15.86
C PHE A 53 23.63 -0.33 16.79
N GLY A 54 23.75 0.11 18.04
CA GLY A 54 24.79 -0.43 18.92
C GLY A 54 26.19 -0.38 18.27
N ASN A 55 26.77 -1.54 17.99
CA ASN A 55 28.10 -1.65 17.38
C ASN A 55 28.09 -1.61 15.83
N ALA A 56 26.92 -1.60 15.18
CA ALA A 56 26.83 -1.54 13.74
C ALA A 56 26.43 -0.13 13.27
N SER A 57 26.94 0.27 12.12
CA SER A 57 26.48 1.50 11.46
C SER A 57 26.21 1.28 9.98
N LEU A 58 25.11 1.86 9.50
CA LEU A 58 24.75 1.88 8.10
C LEU A 58 24.77 3.33 7.60
N THR A 59 25.58 3.60 6.60
CA THR A 59 25.63 4.91 5.94
C THR A 59 25.26 4.78 4.48
N SER A 60 24.37 5.62 4.01
CA SER A 60 23.93 5.66 2.61
C SER A 60 23.91 7.07 2.07
N LYS A 61 24.12 7.21 0.75
CA LYS A 61 23.76 8.45 0.07
C LYS A 61 22.25 8.56 0.00
N ILE A 62 21.75 9.78 0.15
CA ILE A 62 20.36 10.11 -0.17
C ILE A 62 20.23 10.39 -1.67
N ILE A 63 19.01 10.31 -2.19
CA ILE A 63 18.72 10.65 -3.58
C ILE A 63 18.59 12.17 -3.67
N ASP A 64 19.39 12.77 -4.55
CA ASP A 64 19.28 14.20 -4.85
C ASP A 64 18.02 14.48 -5.68
N GLY A 65 17.25 15.47 -5.27
CA GLY A 65 16.01 15.86 -5.92
C GLY A 65 14.89 16.23 -4.93
N SER A 66 13.76 16.63 -5.48
CA SER A 66 12.53 16.88 -4.72
C SER A 66 11.61 15.67 -4.80
N PHE A 67 11.06 15.24 -3.68
CA PHE A 67 10.00 14.22 -3.68
C PHE A 67 8.74 14.81 -4.35
N PRO A 68 8.01 14.04 -5.18
CA PRO A 68 6.76 14.50 -5.77
C PRO A 68 5.76 14.97 -4.71
N ASP A 69 4.96 15.98 -5.04
CA ASP A 69 3.87 16.45 -4.17
C ASP A 69 2.78 15.37 -4.04
N TYR A 70 2.96 14.49 -3.06
CA TYR A 70 2.06 13.38 -2.80
C TYR A 70 0.68 13.84 -2.25
N GLY A 71 0.61 15.04 -1.69
CA GLY A 71 -0.66 15.61 -1.24
C GLY A 71 -1.68 15.79 -2.35
N ARG A 72 -1.23 15.91 -3.60
CA ARG A 72 -2.09 15.94 -4.78
C ARG A 72 -2.53 14.56 -5.28
N VAL A 73 -1.85 13.52 -4.86
CA VAL A 73 -2.16 12.14 -5.28
C VAL A 73 -3.16 11.48 -4.34
N ILE A 74 -3.18 11.89 -3.07
CA ILE A 74 -4.11 11.37 -2.07
C ILE A 74 -5.51 11.91 -2.36
N PRO A 75 -6.49 11.05 -2.68
CA PRO A 75 -7.83 11.48 -3.00
C PRO A 75 -8.55 12.01 -1.76
N LYS A 76 -9.32 13.09 -1.94
CA LYS A 76 -10.07 13.75 -0.85
C LYS A 76 -11.59 13.61 -0.97
N GLY A 77 -12.07 13.07 -2.09
CA GLY A 77 -13.49 13.03 -2.44
C GLY A 77 -14.02 11.62 -2.70
N ASN A 78 -13.35 10.59 -2.21
CA ASN A 78 -13.78 9.21 -2.37
C ASN A 78 -14.90 8.91 -1.37
N ASP A 79 -16.13 8.85 -1.83
CA ASP A 79 -17.36 8.74 -1.05
C ASP A 79 -17.96 7.32 -1.01
N LYS A 80 -17.53 6.43 -1.92
CA LYS A 80 -17.96 5.03 -1.96
C LYS A 80 -17.03 4.19 -1.09
N VAL A 81 -17.53 3.72 0.03
CA VAL A 81 -16.74 3.00 1.04
C VAL A 81 -17.07 1.51 0.98
N MET A 82 -16.04 0.69 0.88
CA MET A 82 -16.11 -0.76 0.97
C MET A 82 -15.24 -1.23 2.13
N THR A 83 -15.80 -2.05 3.01
CA THR A 83 -15.05 -2.74 4.05
C THR A 83 -15.09 -4.24 3.79
N VAL A 84 -13.96 -4.90 3.91
CA VAL A 84 -13.81 -6.34 3.66
C VAL A 84 -12.77 -6.93 4.62
N ASP A 85 -12.90 -8.22 4.93
CA ASP A 85 -11.87 -8.98 5.63
C ASP A 85 -10.57 -8.98 4.79
N ALA A 86 -9.47 -8.52 5.38
CA ALA A 86 -8.18 -8.36 4.70
C ALA A 86 -7.60 -9.70 4.25
N GLY A 87 -7.78 -10.76 5.06
CA GLY A 87 -7.32 -12.10 4.75
C GLY A 87 -8.14 -12.75 3.63
N VAL A 88 -9.46 -12.52 3.62
CA VAL A 88 -10.35 -13.01 2.55
C VAL A 88 -9.98 -12.33 1.24
N LEU A 89 -9.86 -10.99 1.22
CA LEU A 89 -9.48 -10.25 0.03
C LEU A 89 -8.12 -10.69 -0.50
N SER A 90 -7.12 -10.77 0.38
CA SER A 90 -5.75 -11.18 0.02
C SER A 90 -5.74 -12.55 -0.64
N LYS A 91 -6.37 -13.56 -0.03
CA LYS A 91 -6.42 -14.93 -0.56
C LYS A 91 -7.19 -15.02 -1.87
N ALA A 92 -8.29 -14.29 -2.01
CA ALA A 92 -9.10 -14.28 -3.23
C ALA A 92 -8.32 -13.62 -4.40
N VAL A 93 -7.65 -12.49 -4.16
CA VAL A 93 -6.78 -11.85 -5.16
C VAL A 93 -5.62 -12.76 -5.56
N ASP A 94 -4.97 -13.43 -4.60
CA ASP A 94 -3.89 -14.37 -4.88
C ASP A 94 -4.36 -15.49 -5.82
N ARG A 95 -5.49 -16.16 -5.49
CA ARG A 95 -6.04 -17.25 -6.30
C ARG A 95 -6.40 -16.81 -7.72
N VAL A 96 -7.19 -15.74 -7.89
CA VAL A 96 -7.58 -15.30 -9.24
C VAL A 96 -6.40 -14.78 -10.05
N SER A 97 -5.40 -14.20 -9.40
CA SER A 97 -4.22 -13.65 -10.09
C SER A 97 -3.27 -14.70 -10.64
N THR A 98 -3.40 -15.96 -10.23
CA THR A 98 -2.55 -17.08 -10.69
C THR A 98 -2.56 -17.23 -12.21
N ILE A 99 -3.70 -16.97 -12.86
CA ILE A 99 -3.82 -17.04 -14.33
C ILE A 99 -3.61 -15.71 -15.03
N SER A 100 -3.33 -14.62 -14.30
CA SER A 100 -3.14 -13.31 -14.91
C SER A 100 -1.87 -13.27 -15.77
N ALA A 101 -1.91 -12.49 -16.86
CA ALA A 101 -0.72 -12.28 -17.67
C ALA A 101 0.38 -11.60 -16.86
N GLU A 102 1.63 -12.10 -16.95
CA GLU A 102 2.77 -11.60 -16.15
C GLU A 102 2.98 -10.09 -16.24
N LYS A 103 2.69 -9.49 -17.39
CA LYS A 103 2.93 -8.05 -17.63
C LYS A 103 1.92 -7.14 -16.94
N SER A 104 0.63 -7.47 -16.93
CA SER A 104 -0.41 -6.60 -16.37
C SER A 104 -0.79 -6.96 -14.94
N ARG A 105 -0.80 -8.25 -14.62
CA ARG A 105 -1.32 -8.79 -13.34
C ARG A 105 -2.63 -8.12 -12.93
N SER A 106 -3.46 -7.83 -13.95
CA SER A 106 -4.72 -7.12 -13.75
C SER A 106 -5.76 -8.05 -13.15
N VAL A 107 -6.41 -7.56 -12.10
CA VAL A 107 -7.62 -8.17 -11.52
C VAL A 107 -8.73 -7.13 -11.62
N LYS A 108 -9.88 -7.54 -12.17
CA LYS A 108 -11.11 -6.76 -12.16
C LYS A 108 -11.87 -7.03 -10.88
N MET A 109 -12.33 -5.98 -10.24
CA MET A 109 -13.26 -5.97 -9.13
C MET A 109 -14.59 -5.43 -9.61
N THR A 110 -15.66 -6.20 -9.46
CA THR A 110 -17.03 -5.73 -9.57
C THR A 110 -17.60 -5.68 -8.15
N ILE A 111 -17.89 -4.46 -7.70
CA ILE A 111 -18.31 -4.14 -6.33
C ILE A 111 -19.79 -3.82 -6.39
N GLU A 112 -20.59 -4.62 -5.69
CA GLU A 112 -22.05 -4.49 -5.59
C GLU A 112 -22.45 -4.51 -4.12
N THR A 113 -23.67 -4.08 -3.80
CA THR A 113 -24.18 -4.14 -2.43
C THR A 113 -23.98 -5.53 -1.83
N GLY A 114 -23.17 -5.62 -0.77
CA GLY A 114 -22.88 -6.84 -0.02
C GLY A 114 -21.95 -7.84 -0.72
N ARG A 115 -21.51 -7.59 -1.96
CA ARG A 115 -20.75 -8.57 -2.75
C ARG A 115 -19.61 -7.94 -3.56
N LEU A 116 -18.45 -8.56 -3.48
CA LEU A 116 -17.29 -8.31 -4.32
C LEU A 116 -17.06 -9.50 -5.24
N THR A 117 -17.04 -9.28 -6.54
CA THR A 117 -16.61 -10.28 -7.52
C THR A 117 -15.23 -9.90 -8.07
N LEU A 118 -14.27 -10.79 -7.87
CA LEU A 118 -12.91 -10.68 -8.42
C LEU A 118 -12.81 -11.54 -9.68
N SER A 119 -12.33 -10.98 -10.78
CA SER A 119 -12.19 -11.75 -12.01
C SER A 119 -10.89 -11.43 -12.75
N VAL A 120 -10.33 -12.48 -13.37
CA VAL A 120 -9.19 -12.40 -14.28
C VAL A 120 -9.53 -13.19 -15.52
N ARG A 121 -9.24 -12.63 -16.68
CA ARG A 121 -9.37 -13.32 -17.97
C ARG A 121 -8.04 -13.34 -18.68
N ASN A 122 -7.63 -14.52 -19.09
CA ASN A 122 -6.42 -14.75 -19.87
C ASN A 122 -6.79 -15.62 -21.08
N ILE A 123 -6.37 -15.21 -22.28
CA ILE A 123 -6.71 -15.89 -23.53
C ILE A 123 -6.18 -17.33 -23.58
N GLU A 124 -5.02 -17.57 -22.96
CA GLU A 124 -4.34 -18.87 -22.98
C GLU A 124 -4.72 -19.72 -21.76
N ALA A 125 -4.88 -19.12 -20.59
CA ALA A 125 -5.10 -19.82 -19.32
C ALA A 125 -6.57 -19.91 -18.89
N GLY A 126 -7.48 -19.21 -19.59
CA GLY A 126 -8.92 -19.23 -19.28
C GLY A 126 -9.38 -18.10 -18.38
N GLN A 127 -10.32 -18.37 -17.48
CA GLN A 127 -10.93 -17.38 -16.59
C GLN A 127 -10.93 -17.90 -15.15
N ALA A 128 -10.61 -17.02 -14.20
CA ALA A 128 -10.81 -17.24 -12.77
C ALA A 128 -11.78 -16.19 -12.23
N VAL A 129 -12.68 -16.64 -11.35
CA VAL A 129 -13.65 -15.80 -10.66
C VAL A 129 -13.73 -16.24 -9.21
N GLU A 130 -13.75 -15.28 -8.30
CA GLU A 130 -13.93 -15.45 -6.87
C GLU A 130 -14.94 -14.42 -6.36
N GLU A 131 -15.70 -14.80 -5.36
CA GLU A 131 -16.64 -13.89 -4.70
C GLU A 131 -16.32 -13.80 -3.21
N ALA A 132 -16.53 -12.60 -2.65
CA ALA A 132 -16.39 -12.33 -1.23
C ALA A 132 -17.54 -11.46 -0.74
N GLU A 133 -17.96 -11.69 0.50
CA GLU A 133 -18.89 -10.81 1.20
C GLU A 133 -18.16 -9.54 1.65
N ILE A 134 -18.82 -8.40 1.46
CA ILE A 134 -18.29 -7.08 1.80
C ILE A 134 -19.38 -6.22 2.45
N ASP A 135 -18.96 -5.22 3.21
CA ASP A 135 -19.83 -4.12 3.60
C ASP A 135 -19.66 -2.99 2.57
N TYR A 136 -20.66 -2.86 1.71
CA TYR A 136 -20.77 -1.85 0.67
C TYR A 136 -22.23 -1.64 0.31
N ASP A 137 -22.66 -0.39 0.31
CA ASP A 137 -24.03 0.01 -0.03
C ASP A 137 -24.04 1.28 -0.90
N ASN A 138 -23.47 1.15 -2.08
CA ASN A 138 -23.43 2.19 -3.09
C ASN A 138 -23.70 1.61 -4.47
N GLU A 139 -23.63 2.46 -5.50
CA GLU A 139 -23.76 2.06 -6.89
C GLU A 139 -22.72 1.00 -7.27
N THR A 140 -23.11 0.09 -8.16
CA THR A 140 -22.17 -0.90 -8.72
C THR A 140 -20.97 -0.22 -9.34
N LEU A 141 -19.77 -0.66 -8.97
CA LEU A 141 -18.52 -0.13 -9.48
C LEU A 141 -17.65 -1.26 -10.06
N ASP A 142 -17.28 -1.11 -11.32
CA ASP A 142 -16.26 -1.93 -11.99
C ASP A 142 -14.91 -1.22 -12.00
N ILE A 143 -13.90 -1.80 -11.38
CA ILE A 143 -12.56 -1.19 -11.29
C ILE A 143 -11.47 -2.25 -11.37
N GLY A 144 -10.36 -1.93 -12.01
CA GLY A 144 -9.24 -2.86 -12.15
C GLY A 144 -8.02 -2.43 -11.34
N PHE A 145 -7.27 -3.40 -10.83
CA PHE A 145 -6.00 -3.13 -10.15
C PHE A 145 -4.92 -4.14 -10.52
N ASN A 146 -3.68 -3.77 -10.30
CA ASN A 146 -2.59 -4.71 -10.30
C ASN A 146 -2.65 -5.56 -9.01
N ALA A 147 -2.82 -6.87 -9.17
CA ALA A 147 -2.92 -7.82 -8.05
C ALA A 147 -1.77 -7.72 -7.06
N ARG A 148 -0.54 -7.55 -7.57
CA ARG A 148 0.64 -7.42 -6.71
C ARG A 148 0.56 -6.18 -5.82
N TYR A 149 -0.02 -5.08 -6.33
CA TYR A 149 -0.14 -3.86 -5.53
C TYR A 149 -1.18 -4.01 -4.43
N ILE A 150 -2.28 -4.73 -4.70
CA ILE A 150 -3.25 -5.10 -3.66
C ILE A 150 -2.55 -5.97 -2.61
N MET A 151 -1.87 -7.04 -3.04
CA MET A 151 -1.17 -7.96 -2.13
C MET A 151 -0.10 -7.27 -1.28
N ASP A 152 0.66 -6.34 -1.88
CA ASP A 152 1.67 -5.56 -1.15
C ASP A 152 1.04 -4.68 -0.06
N VAL A 153 -0.17 -4.14 -0.29
CA VAL A 153 -0.90 -3.36 0.71
C VAL A 153 -1.51 -4.29 1.78
N MET A 154 -2.19 -5.37 1.36
CA MET A 154 -2.78 -6.33 2.30
C MET A 154 -1.75 -6.93 3.26
N GLY A 155 -0.52 -7.11 2.81
CA GLY A 155 0.59 -7.55 3.67
C GLY A 155 1.04 -6.53 4.73
N GLN A 156 0.52 -5.31 4.70
CA GLN A 156 0.82 -4.25 5.68
C GLN A 156 -0.37 -3.93 6.59
N ILE A 157 -1.57 -4.43 6.27
CA ILE A 157 -2.75 -4.27 7.13
C ILE A 157 -2.56 -5.09 8.40
N GLY A 158 -2.64 -4.44 9.54
CA GLY A 158 -2.50 -5.06 10.85
C GLY A 158 -3.82 -5.51 11.47
N GLY A 159 -4.94 -4.97 10.99
CA GLY A 159 -6.28 -5.34 11.41
C GLY A 159 -6.88 -6.51 10.64
N ASP A 160 -8.03 -7.00 11.12
CA ASP A 160 -8.77 -8.07 10.44
C ASP A 160 -9.49 -7.58 9.19
N THR A 161 -9.80 -6.29 9.11
CA THR A 161 -10.52 -5.67 8.00
C THR A 161 -9.70 -4.56 7.35
N VAL A 162 -10.02 -4.29 6.09
CA VAL A 162 -9.47 -3.18 5.32
C VAL A 162 -10.61 -2.35 4.74
N GLU A 163 -10.43 -1.05 4.73
CA GLU A 163 -11.36 -0.10 4.12
C GLU A 163 -10.79 0.43 2.80
N LEU A 164 -11.57 0.32 1.74
CA LEU A 164 -11.26 0.90 0.44
C LEU A 164 -12.28 1.98 0.11
N ARG A 165 -11.78 3.15 -0.27
CA ARG A 165 -12.64 4.29 -0.67
C ARG A 165 -12.43 4.62 -2.13
N PHE A 166 -13.53 4.72 -2.86
CA PHE A 166 -13.58 4.99 -4.29
C PHE A 166 -14.38 6.25 -4.58
N SER A 167 -14.10 6.91 -5.70
CA SER A 167 -15.02 7.87 -6.32
C SER A 167 -15.58 7.31 -7.62
N ASP A 168 -14.73 6.82 -8.52
CA ASP A 168 -15.09 6.22 -9.81
C ASP A 168 -14.06 5.16 -10.25
N ALA A 169 -14.30 4.55 -11.43
CA ALA A 169 -13.48 3.47 -11.98
C ALA A 169 -12.06 3.90 -12.43
N SER A 170 -11.79 5.20 -12.52
CA SER A 170 -10.53 5.74 -13.08
C SER A 170 -9.73 6.57 -12.09
N SER A 171 -10.35 6.98 -11.00
CA SER A 171 -9.73 7.80 -9.95
C SER A 171 -8.91 6.98 -8.96
N PRO A 172 -7.90 7.58 -8.32
CA PRO A 172 -7.12 6.90 -7.30
C PRO A 172 -8.01 6.37 -6.17
N THR A 173 -7.74 5.15 -5.72
CA THR A 173 -8.43 4.52 -4.58
C THR A 173 -7.61 4.70 -3.32
N LEU A 174 -8.24 5.15 -2.25
CA LEU A 174 -7.65 5.22 -0.92
C LEU A 174 -7.88 3.90 -0.19
N VAL A 175 -6.84 3.35 0.43
CA VAL A 175 -6.91 2.13 1.25
C VAL A 175 -6.43 2.46 2.65
N LEU A 176 -7.22 2.10 3.64
CA LEU A 176 -7.00 2.42 5.04
C LEU A 176 -7.01 1.15 5.89
N ASP A 177 -6.20 1.15 6.92
CA ASP A 177 -6.28 0.18 8.02
C ASP A 177 -7.12 0.80 9.14
N PRO A 178 -8.29 0.24 9.49
CA PRO A 178 -9.14 0.80 10.53
C PRO A 178 -8.49 0.82 11.92
N VAL A 179 -7.47 0.00 12.16
CA VAL A 179 -6.78 -0.07 13.46
C VAL A 179 -5.51 0.79 13.51
N ASP A 180 -5.04 1.30 12.35
CA ASP A 180 -3.87 2.18 12.27
C ASP A 180 -4.19 3.44 11.45
N ASN A 181 -4.63 4.48 12.14
CA ASN A 181 -4.96 5.77 11.53
C ASN A 181 -3.73 6.57 11.04
N GLY A 182 -2.53 6.14 11.40
CA GLY A 182 -1.28 6.76 10.97
C GLY A 182 -0.82 6.33 9.58
N VAL A 183 -1.48 5.34 8.98
CA VAL A 183 -1.07 4.78 7.69
C VAL A 183 -2.19 4.85 6.67
N GLN A 184 -1.84 5.24 5.44
CA GLN A 184 -2.75 5.22 4.30
C GLN A 184 -2.04 4.84 3.02
N TYR A 185 -2.77 4.18 2.12
CA TYR A 185 -2.26 3.74 0.83
C TYR A 185 -3.12 4.29 -0.30
N VAL A 186 -2.49 4.56 -1.44
CA VAL A 186 -3.19 4.96 -2.66
C VAL A 186 -2.85 3.99 -3.78
N LEU A 187 -3.88 3.43 -4.39
CA LEU A 187 -3.76 2.56 -5.55
C LEU A 187 -4.33 3.28 -6.79
N MET A 188 -3.55 3.30 -7.86
CA MET A 188 -4.04 3.76 -9.16
C MET A 188 -4.72 2.62 -9.88
N PRO A 189 -5.96 2.79 -10.35
CA PRO A 189 -6.66 1.76 -11.09
C PRO A 189 -6.03 1.51 -12.47
N LEU A 190 -6.32 0.35 -13.02
CA LEU A 190 -6.05 -0.05 -14.40
C LEU A 190 -7.35 -0.06 -15.18
N ARG A 191 -7.29 0.23 -16.46
CA ARG A 191 -8.44 0.03 -17.35
C ARG A 191 -8.68 -1.47 -17.54
N VAL A 192 -9.91 -1.91 -17.32
CA VAL A 192 -10.38 -3.28 -17.43
C VAL A 192 -11.60 -3.37 -18.34
#